data_78a960a4924bd9dc894774ae6e8669fb
#
_entry.id   78a960a4924bd9dc894774ae6e8669fb
#
_cell.length_a   1.000
_cell.length_b   1.000
_cell.length_c   1.000
_cell.angle_alpha   90.00
_cell.angle_beta   90.00
_cell.angle_gamma   90.00
#
_symmetry.space_group_name_H-M   'P 1'
#
loop_
_entity.id
_entity.type
_entity.pdbx_description
1 polymer ?
#
loop_
_entity_poly.entity_id
_entity_poly.type
_entity_poly.pdbx_seq_one_letter_code
_entity_poly.pdbx_strand_id
1 'polypeptide(L)'
;EIKPPIISLRSLNTGEPVSNRSYARNDPREVQWRLVDAIVKNRRFVQFKVVDKEERCLVGDGGTLPCGQTDTLFRLVPTDTGAFILTEPNTGKCLTSENYGSYGFQNCLRTSSAEPSNIPLKHLWIIAPPFGPSRLL
;
A
#
# COMPACT_ATOMS: atom_id res chain seq x y z
N GLU A 1 -9.60 5.81 -23.12
CA GLU A 1 -9.73 5.25 -21.79
C GLU A 1 -8.43 5.40 -21.01
N ILE A 2 -8.55 5.99 -19.83
CA ILE A 2 -7.39 6.26 -18.98
C ILE A 2 -7.15 5.06 -18.09
N LYS A 3 -5.97 4.47 -18.21
CA LYS A 3 -5.61 3.36 -17.34
C LYS A 3 -5.14 3.89 -15.98
N PRO A 4 -5.41 3.13 -14.89
CA PRO A 4 -4.89 3.53 -13.59
C PRO A 4 -3.37 3.64 -13.59
N PRO A 5 -2.81 4.57 -12.81
CA PRO A 5 -1.36 4.75 -12.78
C PRO A 5 -0.64 3.54 -12.18
N ILE A 6 0.55 3.29 -12.68
CA ILE A 6 1.44 2.30 -12.09
C ILE A 6 2.32 3.01 -11.09
N ILE A 7 2.35 2.49 -9.86
CA ILE A 7 3.10 3.09 -8.76
C ILE A 7 3.88 2.01 -8.02
N SER A 8 4.76 2.45 -7.14
CA SER A 8 5.31 1.58 -6.10
C SER A 8 4.79 2.06 -4.75
N LEU A 9 4.56 1.11 -3.85
CA LEU A 9 4.13 1.38 -2.49
C LEU A 9 5.30 1.07 -1.57
N ARG A 10 5.81 2.08 -0.87
CA ARG A 10 7.01 1.93 -0.04
C ARG A 10 6.73 2.30 1.39
N SER A 11 7.32 1.54 2.30
CA SER A 11 7.31 1.89 3.71
C SER A 11 8.24 3.07 3.96
N LEU A 12 7.78 4.06 4.70
CA LEU A 12 8.64 5.16 5.09
C LEU A 12 9.67 4.72 6.13
N ASN A 13 9.36 3.68 6.89
CA ASN A 13 10.25 3.16 7.91
C ASN A 13 11.46 2.41 7.34
N THR A 14 11.21 1.55 6.35
CA THR A 14 12.24 0.69 5.80
C THR A 14 12.73 1.12 4.42
N GLY A 15 11.93 1.91 3.71
CA GLY A 15 12.22 2.26 2.32
C GLY A 15 11.92 1.14 1.33
N GLU A 16 11.56 -0.04 1.84
CA GLU A 16 11.33 -1.20 0.99
C GLU A 16 9.99 -1.12 0.26
N PRO A 17 9.95 -1.45 -1.03
CA PRO A 17 8.70 -1.53 -1.76
C PRO A 17 7.93 -2.80 -1.40
N VAL A 18 6.61 -2.70 -1.43
CA VAL A 18 5.74 -3.85 -1.23
C VAL A 18 5.76 -4.70 -2.49
N SER A 19 6.02 -5.99 -2.33
CA SER A 19 6.06 -6.95 -3.42
C SER A 19 4.81 -7.81 -3.43
N ASN A 20 4.45 -8.28 -4.62
CA ASN A 20 3.36 -9.25 -4.75
C ASN A 20 3.83 -10.68 -4.43
N ARG A 21 5.11 -10.86 -4.08
CA ARG A 21 5.68 -12.13 -3.66
C ARG A 21 6.51 -11.93 -2.40
N SER A 22 6.60 -12.99 -1.62
CA SER A 22 7.31 -12.93 -0.35
C SER A 22 8.83 -12.71 -0.50
N TYR A 23 9.43 -13.19 -1.58
CA TYR A 23 10.89 -13.20 -1.69
C TYR A 23 11.45 -12.63 -2.98
N ALA A 24 10.71 -12.68 -4.06
CA ALA A 24 11.26 -12.33 -5.36
C ALA A 24 11.31 -10.83 -5.55
N ARG A 25 12.48 -10.32 -5.84
CA ARG A 25 12.67 -8.89 -6.11
C ARG A 25 13.49 -8.68 -7.37
N ASN A 26 13.59 -9.73 -8.17
CA ASN A 26 14.38 -9.70 -9.40
C ASN A 26 13.60 -9.10 -10.56
N ASP A 27 12.27 -9.20 -10.52
CA ASP A 27 11.42 -8.64 -11.57
C ASP A 27 10.79 -7.35 -11.06
N PRO A 28 11.07 -6.20 -11.69
CA PRO A 28 10.49 -4.94 -11.25
C PRO A 28 8.96 -4.94 -11.19
N ARG A 29 8.31 -5.77 -12.02
CA ARG A 29 6.86 -5.85 -12.01
C ARG A 29 6.30 -6.39 -10.70
N GLU A 30 7.10 -7.12 -9.94
CA GLU A 30 6.68 -7.67 -8.65
C GLU A 30 6.49 -6.60 -7.57
N VAL A 31 7.08 -5.43 -7.77
CA VAL A 31 6.97 -4.31 -6.84
C VAL A 31 6.22 -3.13 -7.44
N GLN A 32 5.52 -3.37 -8.53
CA GLN A 32 4.68 -2.37 -9.20
C GLN A 32 3.22 -2.73 -9.04
N TRP A 33 2.41 -1.71 -8.84
CA TRP A 33 0.98 -1.87 -8.62
C TRP A 33 0.21 -0.84 -9.43
N ARG A 34 -0.98 -1.19 -9.86
CA ARG A 34 -1.92 -0.20 -10.40
C ARG A 34 -2.77 0.30 -9.24
N LEU A 35 -2.72 1.59 -9.03
CA LEU A 35 -3.51 2.24 -7.98
C LEU A 35 -4.91 2.51 -8.53
N VAL A 36 -5.90 1.88 -7.94
CA VAL A 36 -7.27 1.93 -8.43
C VAL A 36 -8.19 2.46 -7.33
N ASP A 37 -9.03 3.43 -7.69
CA ASP A 37 -10.12 3.87 -6.81
C ASP A 37 -11.24 2.85 -6.84
N ALA A 38 -11.79 2.57 -5.67
CA ALA A 38 -12.96 1.70 -5.55
C ALA A 38 -14.01 2.42 -4.71
N ILE A 39 -15.23 2.46 -5.20
CA ILE A 39 -16.35 3.08 -4.48
C ILE A 39 -17.31 1.97 -4.09
N VAL A 40 -17.51 1.81 -2.78
CA VAL A 40 -18.40 0.79 -2.23
C VAL A 40 -19.33 1.49 -1.24
N LYS A 41 -20.63 1.39 -1.47
CA LYS A 41 -21.64 2.01 -0.60
C LYS A 41 -21.37 3.50 -0.36
N ASN A 42 -21.01 4.22 -1.40
CA ASN A 42 -20.72 5.65 -1.38
C ASN A 42 -19.46 6.02 -0.59
N ARG A 43 -18.61 5.04 -0.26
CA ARG A 43 -17.33 5.27 0.38
C ARG A 43 -16.21 4.99 -0.59
N ARG A 44 -15.18 5.82 -0.51
CA ARG A 44 -14.02 5.69 -1.40
C ARG A 44 -12.91 4.90 -0.72
N PHE A 45 -12.43 3.90 -1.43
CA PHE A 45 -11.30 3.09 -1.02
C PHE A 45 -10.30 3.04 -2.16
N VAL A 46 -9.13 2.48 -1.89
CA VAL A 46 -8.16 2.20 -2.94
C VAL A 46 -7.83 0.72 -2.95
N GLN A 47 -7.42 0.25 -4.11
CA GLN A 47 -6.90 -1.10 -4.29
C GLN A 47 -5.59 -1.01 -5.03
N PHE A 48 -4.70 -1.95 -4.76
CA PHE A 48 -3.43 -2.05 -5.43
C PHE A 48 -3.45 -3.32 -6.26
N LYS A 49 -3.68 -3.17 -7.56
CA LYS A 49 -3.77 -4.32 -8.48
C LYS A 49 -2.41 -4.72 -8.96
N VAL A 50 -2.19 -6.03 -9.06
CA VAL A 50 -0.97 -6.58 -9.64
C VAL A 50 -0.92 -6.20 -11.12
N VAL A 51 0.23 -5.73 -11.57
CA VAL A 51 0.35 -5.22 -12.94
C VAL A 51 0.12 -6.30 -13.98
N ASP A 52 0.66 -7.51 -13.75
CA ASP A 52 0.57 -8.62 -14.68
C ASP A 52 -0.71 -9.43 -14.55
N LYS A 53 -1.36 -9.35 -13.41
CA LYS A 53 -2.55 -10.16 -13.12
C LYS A 53 -3.62 -9.24 -12.55
N GLU A 54 -4.33 -8.60 -13.45
CA GLU A 54 -5.26 -7.53 -13.09
C GLU A 54 -6.39 -7.97 -12.16
N GLU A 55 -6.60 -9.27 -12.03
CA GLU A 55 -7.64 -9.79 -11.15
C GLU A 55 -7.17 -9.99 -9.70
N ARG A 56 -5.91 -9.74 -9.44
CA ARG A 56 -5.31 -9.91 -8.11
C ARG A 56 -4.98 -8.56 -7.51
N CYS A 57 -5.30 -8.42 -6.25
CA CYS A 57 -5.06 -7.18 -5.50
C CYS A 57 -4.35 -7.48 -4.19
N LEU A 58 -3.58 -6.49 -3.72
CA LEU A 58 -2.84 -6.59 -2.46
C LEU A 58 -3.79 -6.74 -1.28
N VAL A 59 -3.40 -7.58 -0.33
CA VAL A 59 -4.06 -7.65 0.99
C VAL A 59 -3.06 -7.31 2.08
N GLY A 60 -3.57 -6.91 3.23
CA GLY A 60 -2.73 -6.37 4.28
C GLY A 60 -1.95 -7.39 5.10
N ASP A 61 -2.19 -8.68 4.90
CA ASP A 61 -1.50 -9.72 5.64
C ASP A 61 -0.45 -10.46 4.82
N GLY A 62 -0.07 -9.87 3.69
CA GLY A 62 0.95 -10.43 2.81
C GLY A 62 0.36 -11.24 1.68
N GLY A 63 0.63 -10.83 0.45
CA GLY A 63 0.16 -11.54 -0.73
C GLY A 63 -0.99 -10.83 -1.42
N THR A 64 -1.72 -11.58 -2.21
CA THR A 64 -2.82 -11.05 -3.01
C THR A 64 -4.04 -11.96 -2.96
N LEU A 65 -5.20 -11.36 -3.18
CA LEU A 65 -6.47 -12.06 -3.33
C LEU A 65 -7.17 -11.52 -4.58
N PRO A 66 -8.21 -12.21 -5.08
CA PRO A 66 -9.02 -11.63 -6.14
C PRO A 66 -9.57 -10.27 -5.74
N CYS A 67 -9.56 -9.33 -6.66
CA CYS A 67 -9.90 -7.94 -6.36
C CYS A 67 -11.34 -7.72 -5.91
N GLY A 68 -12.22 -8.68 -6.12
CA GLY A 68 -13.59 -8.60 -5.63
C GLY A 68 -13.75 -8.85 -4.14
N GLN A 69 -12.69 -9.29 -3.46
CA GLN A 69 -12.74 -9.56 -2.02
C GLN A 69 -12.61 -8.28 -1.23
N THR A 70 -13.37 -8.14 -0.14
CA THR A 70 -13.33 -6.94 0.68
C THR A 70 -11.98 -6.72 1.36
N ASP A 71 -11.22 -7.80 1.57
CA ASP A 71 -9.90 -7.69 2.19
C ASP A 71 -8.88 -6.95 1.32
N THR A 72 -9.20 -6.69 0.06
CA THR A 72 -8.34 -5.94 -0.85
C THR A 72 -8.58 -4.43 -0.78
N LEU A 73 -9.56 -3.98 -0.02
CA LEU A 73 -9.87 -2.57 0.09
C LEU A 73 -9.04 -1.92 1.20
N PHE A 74 -8.49 -0.76 0.90
CA PHE A 74 -7.77 0.06 1.87
C PHE A 74 -8.36 1.45 1.91
N ARG A 75 -8.39 2.02 3.09
CA ARG A 75 -8.70 3.43 3.24
C ARG A 75 -7.39 4.21 3.24
N LEU A 76 -7.26 5.13 2.32
CA LEU A 76 -6.08 5.97 2.20
C LEU A 76 -6.30 7.23 3.01
N VAL A 77 -5.46 7.45 4.02
CA VAL A 77 -5.56 8.63 4.88
C VAL A 77 -4.31 9.48 4.69
N PRO A 78 -4.43 10.65 4.07
CA PRO A 78 -3.28 11.52 3.88
C PRO A 78 -2.80 12.11 5.21
N THR A 79 -1.51 12.44 5.26
CA THR A 79 -0.92 13.14 6.41
C THR A 79 -0.25 14.42 5.92
N ASP A 80 0.16 15.27 6.84
CA ASP A 80 0.85 16.52 6.51
C ASP A 80 2.24 16.31 5.91
N THR A 81 2.80 15.12 6.09
CA THR A 81 4.18 14.85 5.69
C THR A 81 4.32 14.41 4.23
N GLY A 82 3.20 14.23 3.54
CA GLY A 82 3.21 13.66 2.19
C GLY A 82 3.17 12.14 2.18
N ALA A 83 3.30 11.52 3.34
CA ALA A 83 3.10 10.08 3.48
C ALA A 83 1.63 9.80 3.80
N PHE A 84 1.25 8.53 3.70
CA PHE A 84 -0.13 8.10 3.92
C PHE A 84 -0.21 7.03 4.99
N ILE A 85 -1.36 6.95 5.63
CA ILE A 85 -1.74 5.81 6.45
C ILE A 85 -2.73 5.00 5.63
N LEU A 86 -2.58 3.68 5.65
CA LEU A 86 -3.51 2.77 5.00
C LEU A 86 -4.22 1.98 6.09
N THR A 87 -5.54 2.07 6.14
CA THR A 87 -6.30 1.38 7.17
C THR A 87 -7.23 0.33 6.58
N GLU A 88 -7.48 -0.70 7.38
CA GLU A 88 -8.48 -1.69 7.04
C GLU A 88 -9.86 -1.11 7.32
N PRO A 89 -10.78 -1.16 6.34
CA PRO A 89 -12.08 -0.52 6.49
C PRO A 89 -12.93 -1.02 7.66
N ASN A 90 -12.84 -2.31 7.97
CA ASN A 90 -13.69 -2.90 9.00
C ASN A 90 -13.18 -2.70 10.41
N THR A 91 -11.87 -2.76 10.61
CA THR A 91 -11.28 -2.69 11.95
C THR A 91 -10.61 -1.36 12.23
N GLY A 92 -10.27 -0.60 11.21
CA GLY A 92 -9.51 0.64 11.35
C GLY A 92 -8.05 0.43 11.68
N LYS A 93 -7.57 -0.81 11.65
CA LYS A 93 -6.16 -1.08 11.92
C LYS A 93 -5.27 -0.51 10.82
N CYS A 94 -4.06 -0.12 11.18
CA CYS A 94 -3.09 0.47 10.27
C CYS A 94 -2.21 -0.58 9.64
N LEU A 95 -2.00 -0.46 8.32
CA LEU A 95 -0.99 -1.27 7.66
C LEU A 95 0.36 -0.86 8.21
N THR A 96 1.12 -1.83 8.69
CA THR A 96 2.33 -1.59 9.45
C THR A 96 3.47 -2.39 8.83
N SER A 97 4.58 -1.70 8.53
CA SER A 97 5.75 -2.39 8.03
C SER A 97 6.49 -3.07 9.19
N GLU A 98 7.06 -4.23 8.88
CA GLU A 98 7.86 -4.99 9.82
C GLU A 98 9.26 -5.18 9.25
N ASN A 99 10.05 -6.02 9.88
CA ASN A 99 11.42 -6.26 9.42
C ASN A 99 11.43 -7.00 8.08
N TYR A 100 12.42 -6.72 7.26
CA TYR A 100 12.70 -7.43 6.01
C TYR A 100 11.59 -7.32 4.95
N GLY A 101 10.86 -6.21 4.97
CA GLY A 101 9.84 -5.97 3.96
C GLY A 101 8.51 -6.66 4.20
N SER A 102 8.35 -7.33 5.33
CA SER A 102 7.05 -7.87 5.72
C SER A 102 6.13 -6.75 6.21
N TYR A 103 4.85 -7.01 6.22
CA TYR A 103 3.86 -6.03 6.66
C TYR A 103 2.60 -6.76 7.14
N GLY A 104 1.80 -6.06 7.91
CA GLY A 104 0.53 -6.57 8.41
C GLY A 104 -0.29 -5.46 9.04
N PHE A 105 -1.55 -5.74 9.34
CA PHE A 105 -2.39 -4.80 10.05
C PHE A 105 -2.15 -4.90 11.55
N GLN A 106 -1.91 -3.76 12.18
CA GLN A 106 -1.76 -3.66 13.62
C GLN A 106 -2.56 -2.46 14.11
N ASN A 107 -2.83 -2.42 15.40
CA ASN A 107 -3.49 -1.27 15.98
C ASN A 107 -2.68 -0.01 15.67
N CYS A 108 -3.36 1.04 15.27
CA CYS A 108 -2.71 2.30 14.98
C CYS A 108 -2.16 2.89 16.27
N LEU A 109 -0.85 3.05 16.32
CA LEU A 109 -0.21 3.67 17.47
C LEU A 109 -0.14 5.17 17.24
N ARG A 110 -0.71 5.93 18.15
CA ARG A 110 -0.61 7.37 18.15
C ARG A 110 -0.21 7.79 19.54
N THR A 111 0.67 8.75 19.62
CA THR A 111 0.90 9.38 20.91
C THR A 111 -0.30 10.26 21.23
N SER A 112 -0.36 10.81 22.42
CA SER A 112 -1.52 11.56 22.91
C SER A 112 -1.86 12.80 22.09
N SER A 113 -1.00 13.20 21.17
CA SER A 113 -1.22 14.37 20.33
C SER A 113 -1.75 13.94 18.97
N ALA A 114 -2.68 14.72 18.41
CA ALA A 114 -3.21 14.48 17.07
C ALA A 114 -2.26 14.92 15.95
N GLU A 115 -1.08 15.39 16.27
CA GLU A 115 -0.14 15.87 15.26
C GLU A 115 0.46 14.72 14.46
N PRO A 116 0.58 14.87 13.12
CA PRO A 116 1.13 13.84 12.27
C PRO A 116 2.54 13.40 12.63
N SER A 117 3.35 14.30 13.21
CA SER A 117 4.70 14.00 13.64
C SER A 117 4.76 12.90 14.71
N ASN A 118 3.63 12.60 15.33
CA ASN A 118 3.55 11.57 16.36
C ASN A 118 3.10 10.22 15.85
N ILE A 119 2.98 10.07 14.53
CA ILE A 119 2.63 8.80 13.93
C ILE A 119 3.92 8.01 13.71
N PRO A 120 4.03 6.77 14.23
CA PRO A 120 5.22 5.97 14.02
C PRO A 120 5.51 5.75 12.53
N LEU A 121 6.77 5.79 12.16
CA LEU A 121 7.18 5.59 10.76
C LEU A 121 6.68 4.27 10.19
N LYS A 122 6.54 3.25 11.03
CA LYS A 122 6.08 1.93 10.58
C LYS A 122 4.65 1.93 10.07
N HIS A 123 3.85 2.96 10.38
CA HIS A 123 2.49 3.12 9.87
C HIS A 123 2.43 4.02 8.64
N LEU A 124 3.53 4.58 8.21
CA LEU A 124 3.55 5.56 7.12
C LEU A 124 4.02 4.92 5.82
N TRP A 125 3.32 5.26 4.75
CA TRP A 125 3.56 4.70 3.43
C TRP A 125 3.69 5.81 2.41
N ILE A 126 4.49 5.57 1.39
CA ILE A 126 4.70 6.49 0.28
C ILE A 126 4.25 5.82 -0.99
N ILE A 127 3.46 6.55 -1.78
CA ILE A 127 3.12 6.16 -3.13
C ILE A 127 4.10 6.88 -4.04
N ALA A 128 4.97 6.13 -4.67
CA ALA A 128 6.09 6.66 -5.43
C ALA A 128 6.02 6.21 -6.89
N PRO A 129 6.81 6.84 -7.78
CA PRO A 129 6.90 6.36 -9.16
C PRO A 129 7.29 4.88 -9.20
N PRO A 130 6.91 4.14 -10.26
CA PRO A 130 7.16 2.72 -10.31
C PRO A 130 8.64 2.41 -10.29
N PHE A 131 8.96 1.39 -9.53
CA PHE A 131 10.30 0.84 -9.45
C PHE A 131 10.54 0.02 -10.72
N GLY A 132 11.61 0.26 -11.40
CA GLY A 132 11.90 -0.47 -12.62
C GLY A 132 13.32 -0.27 -13.08
N PRO A 133 13.72 -0.91 -14.16
CA PRO A 133 15.05 -0.69 -14.69
C PRO A 133 15.22 0.78 -15.01
N SER A 134 16.36 1.30 -14.60
CA SER A 134 16.68 2.68 -14.88
C SER A 134 16.75 2.87 -16.38
N ARG A 135 15.93 3.76 -16.89
CA ARG A 135 16.03 4.19 -18.26
C ARG A 135 16.76 5.50 -18.26
N LEU A 136 18.01 5.39 -18.42
CA LEU A 136 18.78 6.59 -18.64
C LEU A 136 18.50 7.05 -20.05
N LEU A 137 17.99 8.18 -20.10
CA LEU A 137 17.66 8.81 -21.36
C LEU A 137 18.84 9.59 -21.88
#